data_05a12a63751bd9a27c970f83cdc4bb42
#
_entry.id   05a12a63751bd9a27c970f83cdc4bb42
#
_cell.length_a   1.000
_cell.length_b   1.000
_cell.length_c   1.000
_cell.angle_alpha   90.00
_cell.angle_beta   90.00
_cell.angle_gamma   90.00
#
_symmetry.space_group_name_H-M   'P 1'
#
loop_
_entity.id
_entity.type
_entity.pdbx_description
1 polymer ?
#
loop_
_entity_poly.entity_id
_entity_poly.type
_entity_poly.pdbx_seq_one_letter_code
_entity_poly.pdbx_strand_id
1 'polypeptide(L)'
;GCMSEDEEVPVTFNGLNLEGSETYRFTLESADGDLWSMDEQKGKVVILVFMFTRCENTCPVTSQNIKMAQDTLTEEELEKISIVSVTVDWRTDSPSKLQNWTEERGYDWPHLTGSEDALKMVYDTYGVGPFEESDDSEEGYTVAHTSPTYILDSDLKGRVVWSDFDFPVDLFVEDVRTVLDNY
;
A
#
# COMPACT_ATOMS: atom_id res chain seq x y z
N GLY A 1 19.04 -3.02 46.26
CA GLY A 1 17.93 -2.58 45.47
C GLY A 1 17.99 -3.15 44.08
N CYS A 2 17.23 -4.22 43.80
CA CYS A 2 17.09 -4.76 42.47
C CYS A 2 16.31 -3.76 41.64
N MET A 3 16.97 -3.09 40.70
CA MET A 3 16.26 -2.47 39.60
C MET A 3 15.76 -3.60 38.72
N SER A 4 14.43 -3.79 38.69
CA SER A 4 13.81 -4.55 37.64
C SER A 4 14.00 -3.75 36.36
N GLU A 5 14.92 -4.17 35.51
CA GLU A 5 14.89 -3.77 34.12
C GLU A 5 13.55 -4.27 33.57
N ASP A 6 12.63 -3.31 33.30
CA ASP A 6 11.47 -3.61 32.49
C ASP A 6 12.02 -4.08 31.14
N GLU A 7 12.08 -5.38 30.93
CA GLU A 7 12.36 -5.95 29.61
C GLU A 7 11.22 -5.52 28.70
N GLU A 8 11.50 -4.51 27.84
CA GLU A 8 10.59 -4.15 26.77
C GLU A 8 10.36 -5.39 25.89
N VAL A 9 9.13 -5.88 25.88
CA VAL A 9 8.75 -6.97 24.97
C VAL A 9 8.89 -6.41 23.55
N PRO A 10 9.78 -6.99 22.70
CA PRO A 10 9.96 -6.50 21.35
C PRO A 10 8.64 -6.61 20.57
N VAL A 11 8.30 -5.55 19.81
CA VAL A 11 7.15 -5.55 18.93
C VAL A 11 7.43 -6.53 17.79
N THR A 12 6.51 -7.46 17.57
CA THR A 12 6.60 -8.46 16.49
C THR A 12 5.46 -8.30 15.52
N PHE A 13 5.74 -8.62 14.26
CA PHE A 13 4.77 -8.56 13.17
C PHE A 13 4.65 -9.92 12.48
N ASN A 14 3.50 -10.16 11.84
CA ASN A 14 3.29 -11.33 10.99
C ASN A 14 3.95 -11.16 9.61
N GLY A 15 3.93 -9.95 9.06
CA GLY A 15 4.70 -9.58 7.87
C GLY A 15 6.16 -9.29 8.21
N LEU A 16 6.94 -8.91 7.20
CA LEU A 16 8.35 -8.58 7.38
C LEU A 16 8.51 -7.26 8.13
N ASN A 17 9.23 -7.29 9.24
CA ASN A 17 9.52 -6.12 10.07
C ASN A 17 10.58 -5.23 9.38
N LEU A 18 10.24 -3.97 9.12
CA LEU A 18 11.13 -2.99 8.50
C LEU A 18 11.88 -2.12 9.51
N GLU A 19 11.61 -2.31 10.80
CA GLU A 19 12.34 -1.69 11.92
C GLU A 19 12.38 -0.15 11.92
N GLY A 20 11.34 0.49 11.38
CA GLY A 20 11.27 1.95 11.30
C GLY A 20 12.15 2.56 10.23
N SER A 21 12.26 1.88 9.08
CA SER A 21 13.04 2.36 7.94
C SER A 21 12.53 3.69 7.40
N GLU A 22 13.47 4.50 6.88
CA GLU A 22 13.11 5.72 6.16
C GLU A 22 12.33 5.38 4.89
N THR A 23 11.37 6.24 4.54
CA THR A 23 10.52 6.07 3.37
C THR A 23 10.63 7.26 2.42
N TYR A 24 10.37 7.03 1.14
CA TYR A 24 10.25 8.09 0.15
C TYR A 24 8.86 8.73 0.25
N ARG A 25 8.83 10.03 0.53
CA ARG A 25 7.60 10.82 0.69
C ARG A 25 7.26 11.49 -0.63
N PHE A 26 6.44 10.81 -1.42
CA PHE A 26 6.08 11.23 -2.77
C PHE A 26 4.78 12.04 -2.79
N THR A 27 4.58 12.77 -3.90
CA THR A 27 3.31 13.39 -4.30
C THR A 27 2.93 12.87 -5.66
N LEU A 28 1.72 12.36 -5.82
CA LEU A 28 1.18 11.85 -7.07
C LEU A 28 -0.24 12.34 -7.29
N GLU A 29 -0.72 12.24 -8.52
CA GLU A 29 -2.09 12.58 -8.88
C GLU A 29 -3.05 11.46 -8.52
N SER A 30 -4.15 11.80 -7.84
CA SER A 30 -5.23 10.88 -7.56
C SER A 30 -6.18 10.74 -8.75
N ALA A 31 -6.89 9.62 -8.82
CA ALA A 31 -7.89 9.34 -9.85
C ALA A 31 -9.00 10.41 -9.95
N ASP A 32 -9.28 11.12 -8.88
CA ASP A 32 -10.24 12.23 -8.85
C ASP A 32 -9.67 13.58 -9.35
N GLY A 33 -8.40 13.62 -9.73
CA GLY A 33 -7.71 14.81 -10.24
C GLY A 33 -7.00 15.65 -9.19
N ASP A 34 -7.15 15.34 -7.92
CA ASP A 34 -6.44 16.02 -6.83
C ASP A 34 -5.02 15.48 -6.65
N LEU A 35 -4.13 16.30 -6.11
CA LEU A 35 -2.81 15.85 -5.70
C LEU A 35 -2.88 15.19 -4.32
N TRP A 36 -2.23 14.04 -4.19
CA TRP A 36 -2.06 13.35 -2.93
C TRP A 36 -0.59 13.39 -2.51
N SER A 37 -0.33 13.82 -1.28
CA SER A 37 1.02 13.91 -0.73
C SER A 37 1.18 13.01 0.49
N MET A 38 2.27 12.23 0.52
CA MET A 38 2.61 11.40 1.68
C MET A 38 2.84 12.27 2.93
N ASP A 39 3.49 13.43 2.81
CA ASP A 39 3.75 14.31 3.95
C ASP A 39 2.46 14.78 4.65
N GLU A 40 1.37 14.93 3.93
CA GLU A 40 0.06 15.32 4.50
C GLU A 40 -0.56 14.18 5.33
N GLN A 41 -0.07 12.97 5.21
CA GLN A 41 -0.57 11.81 5.97
C GLN A 41 0.10 11.67 7.33
N LYS A 42 1.11 12.46 7.64
CA LYS A 42 1.80 12.42 8.93
C LYS A 42 0.79 12.59 10.08
N GLY A 43 0.90 11.75 11.09
CA GLY A 43 -0.07 11.64 12.18
C GLY A 43 -1.04 10.48 12.03
N LYS A 44 -1.07 9.84 10.86
CA LYS A 44 -1.86 8.63 10.60
C LYS A 44 -0.96 7.46 10.23
N VAL A 45 -1.41 6.25 10.55
CA VAL A 45 -0.83 5.02 9.99
C VAL A 45 -1.22 4.94 8.52
N VAL A 46 -0.24 4.72 7.64
CA VAL A 46 -0.49 4.63 6.20
C VAL A 46 -0.41 3.18 5.75
N ILE A 47 -1.45 2.74 5.05
CA ILE A 47 -1.44 1.47 4.31
C ILE A 47 -1.23 1.82 2.84
N LEU A 48 -0.02 1.51 2.33
CA LEU A 48 0.38 1.79 0.95
C LEU A 48 0.32 0.52 0.13
N VAL A 49 -0.56 0.52 -0.87
CA VAL A 49 -0.88 -0.66 -1.69
C VAL A 49 -0.43 -0.41 -3.12
N PHE A 50 0.33 -1.35 -3.69
CA PHE A 50 0.65 -1.35 -5.12
C PHE A 50 -0.29 -2.32 -5.84
N MET A 51 -0.92 -1.85 -6.94
CA MET A 51 -1.97 -2.59 -7.63
C MET A 51 -2.04 -2.23 -9.11
N PHE A 52 -2.82 -2.95 -9.86
CA PHE A 52 -3.17 -2.63 -11.24
C PHE A 52 -4.56 -3.19 -11.59
N THR A 53 -5.24 -2.57 -12.58
CA THR A 53 -6.65 -2.88 -12.87
C THR A 53 -6.84 -4.01 -13.87
N ARG A 54 -5.84 -4.34 -14.64
CA ARG A 54 -5.89 -5.13 -15.89
C ARG A 54 -5.97 -6.63 -15.73
N CYS A 55 -6.18 -7.14 -14.56
CA CYS A 55 -6.22 -8.58 -14.36
C CYS A 55 -7.67 -9.04 -14.21
N GLU A 56 -8.19 -9.70 -15.21
CA GLU A 56 -9.57 -10.19 -15.16
C GLU A 56 -9.77 -11.37 -14.19
N ASN A 57 -8.71 -12.13 -13.88
CA ASN A 57 -8.86 -13.39 -13.16
C ASN A 57 -8.05 -13.54 -11.86
N THR A 58 -6.96 -12.80 -11.64
CA THR A 58 -6.07 -13.05 -10.50
C THR A 58 -5.65 -11.83 -9.68
N CYS A 59 -5.86 -10.63 -10.16
CA CYS A 59 -5.27 -9.43 -9.56
C CYS A 59 -6.17 -8.55 -8.70
N PRO A 60 -7.48 -8.74 -8.63
CA PRO A 60 -8.27 -8.02 -7.64
C PRO A 60 -8.02 -8.49 -6.20
N VAL A 61 -7.24 -9.56 -6.00
CA VAL A 61 -7.06 -10.18 -4.68
C VAL A 61 -6.49 -9.21 -3.66
N THR A 62 -5.41 -8.50 -3.99
CA THR A 62 -4.82 -7.53 -3.05
C THR A 62 -5.82 -6.44 -2.65
N SER A 63 -6.46 -5.83 -3.63
CA SER A 63 -7.47 -4.78 -3.38
C SER A 63 -8.69 -5.31 -2.63
N GLN A 64 -9.14 -6.53 -2.91
CA GLN A 64 -10.19 -7.20 -2.15
C GLN A 64 -9.77 -7.43 -0.70
N ASN A 65 -8.53 -7.88 -0.47
CA ASN A 65 -7.99 -8.06 0.87
C ASN A 65 -7.92 -6.75 1.64
N ILE A 66 -7.54 -5.65 0.99
CA ILE A 66 -7.57 -4.31 1.60
C ILE A 66 -8.99 -3.88 1.94
N LYS A 67 -9.95 -4.13 1.06
CA LYS A 67 -11.37 -3.86 1.35
C LYS A 67 -11.87 -4.68 2.54
N MET A 68 -11.52 -5.94 2.61
CA MET A 68 -11.86 -6.81 3.74
C MET A 68 -11.20 -6.34 5.05
N ALA A 69 -9.96 -5.89 4.99
CA ALA A 69 -9.27 -5.28 6.12
C ALA A 69 -9.96 -4.00 6.58
N GLN A 70 -10.33 -3.12 5.65
CA GLN A 70 -11.09 -1.90 5.94
C GLN A 70 -12.42 -2.23 6.63
N ASP A 71 -13.15 -3.23 6.14
CA ASP A 71 -14.43 -3.65 6.72
C ASP A 71 -14.29 -4.30 8.10
N THR A 72 -13.11 -4.84 8.42
CA THR A 72 -12.80 -5.45 9.72
C THR A 72 -12.39 -4.41 10.77
N LEU A 73 -11.69 -3.36 10.34
CA LEU A 73 -11.28 -2.28 11.24
C LEU A 73 -12.48 -1.45 11.70
N THR A 74 -12.42 -0.95 12.93
CA THR A 74 -13.49 -0.11 13.48
C THR A 74 -13.43 1.30 12.89
N GLU A 75 -14.53 2.05 12.98
CA GLU A 75 -14.56 3.46 12.56
C GLU A 75 -13.52 4.30 13.29
N GLU A 76 -13.33 4.08 14.59
CA GLU A 76 -12.31 4.74 15.39
C GLU A 76 -10.89 4.42 14.91
N GLU A 77 -10.61 3.18 14.58
CA GLU A 77 -9.32 2.77 13.99
C GLU A 77 -9.12 3.41 12.62
N LEU A 78 -10.15 3.40 11.75
CA LEU A 78 -10.08 3.99 10.40
C LEU A 78 -9.82 5.50 10.41
N GLU A 79 -10.27 6.23 11.41
CA GLU A 79 -9.96 7.66 11.57
C GLU A 79 -8.45 7.93 11.74
N LYS A 80 -7.71 6.94 12.22
CA LYS A 80 -6.26 6.99 12.45
C LYS A 80 -5.44 6.38 11.31
N ILE A 81 -6.09 5.96 10.23
CA ILE A 81 -5.47 5.25 9.11
C ILE A 81 -5.73 6.01 7.82
N SER A 82 -4.71 6.08 6.97
CA SER A 82 -4.81 6.52 5.58
C SER A 82 -4.48 5.34 4.67
N ILE A 83 -5.46 4.88 3.89
CA ILE A 83 -5.25 3.86 2.87
C ILE A 83 -5.02 4.56 1.53
N VAL A 84 -4.00 4.14 0.80
CA VAL A 84 -3.68 4.68 -0.52
C VAL A 84 -3.18 3.56 -1.43
N SER A 85 -3.63 3.55 -2.66
CA SER A 85 -3.15 2.63 -3.70
C SER A 85 -2.41 3.37 -4.79
N VAL A 86 -1.34 2.78 -5.31
CA VAL A 86 -0.55 3.30 -6.43
C VAL A 86 -0.55 2.25 -7.54
N THR A 87 -0.90 2.66 -8.75
CA THR A 87 -0.87 1.74 -9.89
C THR A 87 0.57 1.35 -10.24
N VAL A 88 0.75 0.08 -10.62
CA VAL A 88 1.99 -0.42 -11.20
C VAL A 88 1.89 -0.57 -12.73
N ASP A 89 0.77 -0.16 -13.30
CA ASP A 89 0.48 -0.23 -14.74
C ASP A 89 0.07 1.15 -15.29
N TRP A 90 0.98 2.11 -15.19
CA TRP A 90 0.75 3.50 -15.55
C TRP A 90 0.35 3.70 -17.02
N ARG A 91 0.74 2.80 -17.92
CA ARG A 91 0.38 2.88 -19.34
C ARG A 91 -1.10 2.62 -19.59
N THR A 92 -1.72 1.79 -18.77
CA THR A 92 -3.12 1.39 -18.92
C THR A 92 -4.03 2.10 -17.93
N ASP A 93 -3.56 2.29 -16.69
CA ASP A 93 -4.36 2.84 -15.59
C ASP A 93 -4.33 4.38 -15.59
N SER A 94 -5.07 4.97 -16.54
CA SER A 94 -5.33 6.41 -16.54
C SER A 94 -6.17 6.83 -15.33
N PRO A 95 -6.19 8.12 -14.93
CA PRO A 95 -7.06 8.60 -13.86
C PRO A 95 -8.52 8.21 -14.05
N SER A 96 -9.07 8.37 -15.25
CA SER A 96 -10.47 8.02 -15.54
C SER A 96 -10.73 6.51 -15.42
N LYS A 97 -9.80 5.67 -15.85
CA LYS A 97 -9.92 4.23 -15.74
C LYS A 97 -9.87 3.77 -14.27
N LEU A 98 -8.94 4.33 -13.49
CA LEU A 98 -8.86 4.07 -12.05
C LEU A 98 -10.13 4.50 -11.33
N GLN A 99 -10.67 5.68 -11.66
CA GLN A 99 -11.91 6.18 -11.05
C GLN A 99 -13.09 5.26 -11.33
N ASN A 100 -13.29 4.86 -12.58
CA ASN A 100 -14.36 3.92 -12.95
C ASN A 100 -14.20 2.57 -12.25
N TRP A 101 -12.98 2.06 -12.22
CA TRP A 101 -12.67 0.77 -11.59
C TRP A 101 -12.96 0.77 -10.08
N THR A 102 -12.60 1.85 -9.38
CA THR A 102 -12.85 1.99 -7.95
C THR A 102 -14.33 2.19 -7.62
N GLU A 103 -15.04 3.00 -8.42
CA GLU A 103 -16.47 3.23 -8.26
C GLU A 103 -17.28 1.94 -8.44
N GLU A 104 -16.97 1.15 -9.45
CA GLU A 104 -17.64 -0.14 -9.71
C GLU A 104 -17.46 -1.14 -8.56
N ARG A 105 -16.36 -1.06 -7.82
CA ARG A 105 -16.01 -1.99 -6.73
C ARG A 105 -16.29 -1.43 -5.33
N GLY A 106 -16.64 -0.15 -5.24
CA GLY A 106 -16.87 0.50 -3.94
C GLY A 106 -15.58 0.67 -3.12
N TYR A 107 -14.44 0.85 -3.78
CA TYR A 107 -13.18 1.18 -3.14
C TYR A 107 -13.07 2.70 -2.95
N ASP A 108 -13.23 3.18 -1.73
CA ASP A 108 -13.40 4.59 -1.39
C ASP A 108 -12.12 5.31 -0.97
N TRP A 109 -10.97 4.68 -1.11
CA TRP A 109 -9.67 5.29 -0.82
C TRP A 109 -8.98 5.79 -2.08
N PRO A 110 -8.02 6.76 -1.95
CA PRO A 110 -7.30 7.31 -3.09
C PRO A 110 -6.53 6.25 -3.89
N HIS A 111 -6.64 6.34 -5.21
CA HIS A 111 -5.88 5.55 -6.17
C HIS A 111 -5.05 6.49 -7.02
N LEU A 112 -3.72 6.32 -7.00
CA LEU A 112 -2.76 7.26 -7.54
C LEU A 112 -2.14 6.74 -8.82
N THR A 113 -1.88 7.66 -9.72
CA THR A 113 -1.12 7.46 -10.94
C THR A 113 -0.20 8.67 -11.16
N GLY A 114 0.51 8.72 -12.26
CA GLY A 114 1.40 9.82 -12.58
C GLY A 114 2.19 9.57 -13.85
N SER A 115 3.16 10.43 -14.11
CA SER A 115 4.11 10.23 -15.19
C SER A 115 4.99 9.01 -14.92
N GLU A 116 5.52 8.42 -15.98
CA GLU A 116 6.48 7.31 -15.87
C GLU A 116 7.63 7.65 -14.92
N ASP A 117 8.22 8.84 -15.06
CA ASP A 117 9.37 9.26 -14.24
C ASP A 117 9.00 9.38 -12.76
N ALA A 118 7.85 9.97 -12.44
CA ALA A 118 7.39 10.12 -11.06
C ALA A 118 7.09 8.77 -10.41
N LEU A 119 6.41 7.88 -11.12
CA LEU A 119 6.09 6.54 -10.65
C LEU A 119 7.34 5.67 -10.51
N LYS A 120 8.29 5.80 -11.43
CA LYS A 120 9.54 5.03 -11.41
C LYS A 120 10.35 5.30 -10.13
N MET A 121 10.41 6.53 -9.67
CA MET A 121 11.05 6.85 -8.40
C MET A 121 10.36 6.17 -7.22
N VAL A 122 9.05 6.10 -7.23
CA VAL A 122 8.27 5.38 -6.22
C VAL A 122 8.57 3.89 -6.28
N TYR A 123 8.54 3.30 -7.46
CA TYR A 123 8.81 1.87 -7.66
C TYR A 123 10.22 1.48 -7.19
N ASP A 124 11.22 2.25 -7.59
CA ASP A 124 12.62 1.98 -7.22
C ASP A 124 12.84 2.03 -5.71
N THR A 125 12.16 2.96 -5.04
CA THR A 125 12.31 3.15 -3.59
C THR A 125 11.56 2.11 -2.77
N TYR A 126 10.37 1.71 -3.23
CA TYR A 126 9.51 0.76 -2.51
C TYR A 126 9.67 -0.70 -2.98
N GLY A 127 10.67 -0.98 -3.79
CA GLY A 127 10.95 -2.35 -4.24
C GLY A 127 9.86 -2.96 -5.12
N VAL A 128 9.19 -2.15 -5.93
CA VAL A 128 8.23 -2.59 -6.92
C VAL A 128 8.97 -2.95 -8.21
N GLY A 129 8.80 -4.16 -8.70
CA GLY A 129 9.51 -4.66 -9.88
C GLY A 129 10.30 -5.94 -9.58
N PRO A 130 11.14 -6.41 -10.51
CA PRO A 130 11.36 -5.84 -11.84
C PRO A 130 10.14 -5.93 -12.73
N PHE A 131 10.12 -5.09 -13.77
CA PHE A 131 9.08 -5.10 -14.78
C PHE A 131 9.54 -5.94 -15.95
N GLU A 132 8.74 -6.92 -16.38
CA GLU A 132 8.97 -7.69 -17.59
C GLU A 132 8.05 -7.23 -18.71
N GLU A 133 8.63 -6.96 -19.88
CA GLU A 133 7.87 -6.80 -21.10
C GLU A 133 7.51 -8.20 -21.63
N SER A 134 6.22 -8.52 -21.66
CA SER A 134 5.77 -9.76 -22.28
C SER A 134 5.50 -9.51 -23.74
N ASP A 135 6.27 -10.20 -24.62
CA ASP A 135 6.11 -10.15 -26.07
C ASP A 135 4.85 -10.88 -26.57
N ASP A 136 4.14 -11.58 -25.70
CA ASP A 136 3.04 -12.47 -26.07
C ASP A 136 1.66 -11.79 -26.13
N SER A 137 1.57 -10.51 -25.85
CA SER A 137 0.33 -9.76 -26.00
C SER A 137 0.44 -8.74 -27.13
N GLU A 138 -0.60 -8.61 -27.91
CA GLU A 138 -0.72 -7.59 -28.99
C GLU A 138 -0.51 -6.14 -28.49
N GLU A 139 -0.34 -5.93 -27.18
CA GLU A 139 -0.25 -4.63 -26.52
C GLU A 139 1.07 -4.38 -25.76
N GLY A 140 2.05 -5.26 -25.81
CA GLY A 140 3.39 -5.04 -25.22
C GLY A 140 3.40 -4.79 -23.72
N TYR A 141 3.18 -5.82 -22.92
CA TYR A 141 2.92 -5.71 -21.48
C TYR A 141 4.14 -5.72 -20.59
N THR A 142 4.21 -4.74 -19.69
CA THR A 142 5.14 -4.73 -18.57
C THR A 142 4.39 -5.06 -17.29
N VAL A 143 4.67 -6.19 -16.66
CA VAL A 143 4.07 -6.60 -15.38
C VAL A 143 5.13 -6.55 -14.29
N ALA A 144 4.81 -5.91 -13.18
CA ALA A 144 5.66 -5.95 -12.00
C ALA A 144 5.62 -7.35 -11.36
N HIS A 145 6.79 -7.97 -11.16
CA HIS A 145 6.88 -9.26 -10.46
C HIS A 145 6.58 -9.15 -8.96
N THR A 146 6.77 -7.97 -8.39
CA THR A 146 6.55 -7.71 -6.96
C THR A 146 5.70 -6.46 -6.81
N SER A 147 4.56 -6.61 -6.15
CA SER A 147 3.65 -5.51 -5.78
C SER A 147 3.38 -5.57 -4.28
N PRO A 148 4.29 -5.04 -3.45
CA PRO A 148 4.18 -5.16 -2.00
C PRO A 148 3.10 -4.24 -1.42
N THR A 149 2.64 -4.59 -0.23
CA THR A 149 1.80 -3.73 0.61
C THR A 149 2.58 -3.33 1.85
N TYR A 150 2.67 -2.04 2.12
CA TYR A 150 3.41 -1.47 3.25
C TYR A 150 2.47 -0.94 4.32
N ILE A 151 2.90 -1.08 5.57
CA ILE A 151 2.31 -0.36 6.71
C ILE A 151 3.35 0.60 7.26
N LEU A 152 3.05 1.90 7.19
CA LEU A 152 3.90 2.97 7.73
C LEU A 152 3.29 3.49 9.03
N ASP A 153 4.12 3.87 9.98
CA ASP A 153 3.63 4.45 11.24
C ASP A 153 3.25 5.94 11.10
N SER A 154 2.78 6.55 12.17
CA SER A 154 2.35 7.96 12.17
C SER A 154 3.48 8.97 11.89
N ASP A 155 4.73 8.58 12.01
CA ASP A 155 5.90 9.35 11.57
C ASP A 155 6.35 9.00 10.15
N LEU A 156 5.56 8.21 9.42
CA LEU A 156 5.80 7.74 8.06
C LEU A 156 7.04 6.82 7.93
N LYS A 157 7.43 6.17 9.02
CA LYS A 157 8.48 5.15 9.01
C LYS A 157 7.91 3.81 8.56
N GLY A 158 8.67 3.06 7.78
CA GLY A 158 8.28 1.73 7.35
C GLY A 158 8.31 0.75 8.52
N ARG A 159 7.17 0.11 8.81
CA ARG A 159 7.07 -0.87 9.90
C ARG A 159 6.91 -2.29 9.41
N VAL A 160 6.08 -2.51 8.40
CA VAL A 160 5.77 -3.85 7.90
C VAL A 160 5.66 -3.83 6.38
N VAL A 161 6.14 -4.88 5.72
CA VAL A 161 5.86 -5.14 4.32
C VAL A 161 5.33 -6.57 4.13
N TRP A 162 4.30 -6.66 3.30
CA TRP A 162 3.73 -7.90 2.79
C TRP A 162 4.01 -7.97 1.29
N SER A 163 4.83 -8.93 0.88
CA SER A 163 5.30 -9.03 -0.50
C SER A 163 4.38 -9.81 -1.43
N ASP A 164 3.51 -10.64 -0.86
CA ASP A 164 2.59 -11.48 -1.63
C ASP A 164 1.35 -10.68 -2.07
N PHE A 165 0.81 -11.00 -3.24
CA PHE A 165 -0.44 -10.42 -3.73
C PHE A 165 -1.64 -10.81 -2.86
N ASP A 166 -1.63 -12.06 -2.38
CA ASP A 166 -2.65 -12.58 -1.48
C ASP A 166 -2.04 -12.79 -0.09
N PHE A 167 -2.57 -12.11 0.89
CA PHE A 167 -2.14 -12.22 2.27
C PHE A 167 -3.35 -12.55 3.16
N PRO A 168 -3.14 -13.28 4.28
CA PRO A 168 -4.22 -13.54 5.24
C PRO A 168 -4.66 -12.22 5.90
N VAL A 169 -5.91 -11.84 5.66
CA VAL A 169 -6.47 -10.54 6.09
C VAL A 169 -6.44 -10.38 7.61
N ASP A 170 -6.71 -11.43 8.36
CA ASP A 170 -6.69 -11.41 9.82
C ASP A 170 -5.29 -11.09 10.38
N LEU A 171 -4.25 -11.67 9.81
CA LEU A 171 -2.87 -11.41 10.21
C LEU A 171 -2.40 -10.02 9.78
N PHE A 172 -2.84 -9.55 8.62
CA PHE A 172 -2.57 -8.19 8.15
C PHE A 172 -3.22 -7.15 9.07
N VAL A 173 -4.49 -7.33 9.43
CA VAL A 173 -5.21 -6.45 10.36
C VAL A 173 -4.54 -6.44 11.73
N GLU A 174 -4.07 -7.60 12.21
CA GLU A 174 -3.30 -7.68 13.45
C GLU A 174 -2.04 -6.82 13.40
N ASP A 175 -1.30 -6.86 12.29
CA ASP A 175 -0.13 -5.99 12.09
C ASP A 175 -0.50 -4.50 12.07
N VAL A 176 -1.58 -4.11 11.41
CA VAL A 176 -2.09 -2.73 11.41
C VAL A 176 -2.38 -2.27 12.85
N ARG A 177 -3.06 -3.09 13.63
CA ARG A 177 -3.38 -2.80 15.04
C ARG A 177 -2.14 -2.70 15.91
N THR A 178 -1.15 -3.55 15.66
CA THR A 178 0.15 -3.49 16.36
C THR A 178 0.86 -2.18 16.08
N VAL A 179 0.84 -1.68 14.85
CA VAL A 179 1.40 -0.36 14.51
C VAL A 179 0.62 0.77 15.16
N LEU A 180 -0.72 0.72 15.12
CA LEU A 180 -1.57 1.72 15.78
C LEU A 180 -1.30 1.82 17.29
N ASP A 181 -1.05 0.70 17.95
CA ASP A 181 -0.90 0.64 19.40
C ASP A 181 0.50 1.05 19.89
N ASN A 182 1.52 0.99 19.04
CA ASN A 182 2.93 1.15 19.45
C ASN A 182 3.63 2.38 18.85
N TYR A 183 3.07 3.01 17.84
CA TYR A 183 3.77 4.11 17.14
C TYR A 183 2.91 5.34 16.83
#